data_d06913967c9d316a2e98c4e8e1f9411f
#
_entry.id   d06913967c9d316a2e98c4e8e1f9411f
#
_cell.length_a   1.000
_cell.length_b   1.000
_cell.length_c   1.000
_cell.angle_alpha   90.00
_cell.angle_beta   90.00
_cell.angle_gamma   90.00
#
_symmetry.space_group_name_H-M   'P 1'
#
loop_
_entity.id
_entity.type
_entity.pdbx_description
1 polymer ?
#
loop_
_entity_poly.entity_id
_entity_poly.type
_entity_poly.pdbx_seq_one_letter_code
_entity_poly.pdbx_strand_id
1 'polypeptide(L)'
;MRILHTSDLHVGRTLGNLSLLEDQAFALDQIADIARAENVDVVVIAGDIYDRAVPSAEAVALVDRFLVRLIVHDERKVLAIAGNHDSPERIGFTANILKELGLHLRGPLDDLSPVVIDDADGSVAFHLLPYADVAVARHHAQGATGGGTDTPVGTDDAEAPGAIRTHQAAMSHLVAASLAAGPAVARRVAVAHAFVIGGTVSDTERDLSVGGASEVATETFKAFDYVALGHLHRAQRMGADRVRYSGSPLKYSLK
;
A
#
# COMPACT_ATOMS: atom_id res chain seq x y z
N MET A 1 16.83 1.63 -12.67
CA MET A 1 15.91 2.29 -11.71
C MET A 1 16.26 1.88 -10.29
N ARG A 2 16.36 2.83 -9.35
CA ARG A 2 16.59 2.60 -7.93
C ARG A 2 15.31 2.94 -7.16
N ILE A 3 14.82 2.00 -6.35
CA ILE A 3 13.55 2.12 -5.65
C ILE A 3 13.83 2.12 -4.13
N LEU A 4 13.28 3.09 -3.41
CA LEU A 4 13.20 3.06 -1.95
C LEU A 4 11.82 2.54 -1.57
N HIS A 5 11.77 1.47 -0.77
CA HIS A 5 10.53 0.88 -0.28
C HIS A 5 10.39 1.13 1.22
N THR A 6 9.30 1.75 1.61
CA THR A 6 8.86 1.97 3.00
C THR A 6 7.38 1.65 3.14
N SER A 7 6.90 1.44 4.36
CA SER A 7 5.49 1.19 4.69
C SER A 7 5.22 1.49 6.16
N ASP A 8 3.98 1.37 6.57
CA ASP A 8 3.56 1.35 7.97
C ASP A 8 4.10 2.58 8.74
N LEU A 9 3.92 3.77 8.12
CA LEU A 9 4.39 5.05 8.68
C LEU A 9 3.57 5.43 9.92
N HIS A 10 2.28 5.06 9.95
CA HIS A 10 1.35 5.32 11.03
C HIS A 10 1.43 6.73 11.60
N VAL A 11 1.53 7.74 10.71
CA VAL A 11 1.69 9.14 11.12
C VAL A 11 0.50 9.57 11.99
N GLY A 12 0.82 10.16 13.13
CA GLY A 12 -0.16 10.53 14.16
C GLY A 12 -0.36 9.48 15.26
N ARG A 13 0.43 8.40 15.26
CA ARG A 13 0.40 7.38 16.32
C ARG A 13 0.85 7.94 17.66
N THR A 14 0.24 7.42 18.73
CA THR A 14 0.63 7.70 20.11
C THR A 14 0.99 6.40 20.83
N LEU A 15 1.92 6.46 21.76
CA LEU A 15 2.20 5.40 22.73
C LEU A 15 1.64 5.83 24.09
N GLY A 16 0.47 5.29 24.45
CA GLY A 16 -0.29 5.81 25.58
C GLY A 16 -0.68 7.28 25.32
N ASN A 17 -0.19 8.18 26.19
CA ASN A 17 -0.42 9.62 26.05
C ASN A 17 0.73 10.37 25.36
N LEU A 18 1.78 9.67 24.92
CA LEU A 18 2.93 10.28 24.27
C LEU A 18 2.69 10.34 22.76
N SER A 19 2.70 11.54 22.20
CA SER A 19 2.66 11.74 20.74
C SER A 19 4.02 11.37 20.14
N LEU A 20 4.01 10.64 19.02
CA LEU A 20 5.22 10.28 18.27
C LEU A 20 5.48 11.21 17.07
N LEU A 21 4.74 12.31 16.93
CA LEU A 21 4.84 13.18 15.74
C LEU A 21 6.25 13.75 15.52
N GLU A 22 6.98 14.07 16.58
CA GLU A 22 8.36 14.57 16.46
C GLU A 22 9.32 13.45 15.99
N ASP A 23 9.22 12.27 16.58
CA ASP A 23 10.00 11.11 16.15
C ASP A 23 9.67 10.70 14.72
N GLN A 24 8.37 10.76 14.36
CA GLN A 24 7.91 10.48 13.00
C GLN A 24 8.43 11.53 12.01
N ALA A 25 8.43 12.81 12.37
CA ALA A 25 9.01 13.86 11.55
C ALA A 25 10.50 13.58 11.29
N PHE A 26 11.26 13.24 12.33
CA PHE A 26 12.66 12.87 12.20
C PHE A 26 12.86 11.65 11.29
N ALA A 27 12.06 10.59 11.46
CA ALA A 27 12.15 9.38 10.63
C ALA A 27 11.84 9.66 9.16
N LEU A 28 10.80 10.47 8.87
CA LEU A 28 10.45 10.85 7.49
C LEU A 28 11.54 11.71 6.86
N ASP A 29 12.17 12.61 7.62
CA ASP A 29 13.32 13.38 7.16
C ASP A 29 14.52 12.47 6.81
N GLN A 30 14.80 11.45 7.62
CA GLN A 30 15.84 10.47 7.33
C GLN A 30 15.53 9.66 6.05
N ILE A 31 14.26 9.27 5.83
CA ILE A 31 13.86 8.59 4.59
C ILE A 31 14.12 9.47 3.37
N ALA A 32 13.78 10.77 3.43
CA ALA A 32 14.03 11.70 2.35
C ALA A 32 15.53 11.95 2.13
N ASP A 33 16.33 12.05 3.19
CA ASP A 33 17.79 12.17 3.10
C ASP A 33 18.43 10.95 2.43
N ILE A 34 18.00 9.74 2.79
CA ILE A 34 18.44 8.48 2.16
C ILE A 34 18.04 8.47 0.69
N ALA A 35 16.79 8.84 0.36
CA ALA A 35 16.34 8.88 -1.03
C ALA A 35 17.20 9.82 -1.88
N ARG A 36 17.61 10.97 -1.32
CA ARG A 36 18.49 11.94 -1.97
C ARG A 36 19.91 11.39 -2.09
N ALA A 37 20.51 10.90 -0.99
CA ALA A 37 21.90 10.42 -0.95
C ALA A 37 22.13 9.23 -1.89
N GLU A 38 21.13 8.33 -1.97
CA GLU A 38 21.18 7.14 -2.79
C GLU A 38 20.71 7.37 -4.25
N ASN A 39 20.37 8.59 -4.62
CA ASN A 39 19.81 8.94 -5.94
C ASN A 39 18.66 8.00 -6.34
N VAL A 40 17.68 7.87 -5.43
CA VAL A 40 16.48 7.06 -5.64
C VAL A 40 15.61 7.68 -6.74
N ASP A 41 15.16 6.89 -7.70
CA ASP A 41 14.25 7.33 -8.76
C ASP A 41 12.78 7.35 -8.30
N VAL A 42 12.40 6.33 -7.52
CA VAL A 42 11.03 6.10 -7.09
C VAL A 42 10.97 5.75 -5.60
N VAL A 43 10.12 6.44 -4.86
CA VAL A 43 9.79 6.10 -3.46
C VAL A 43 8.44 5.37 -3.45
N VAL A 44 8.41 4.19 -2.85
CA VAL A 44 7.19 3.37 -2.69
C VAL A 44 6.78 3.37 -1.23
N ILE A 45 5.52 3.70 -0.95
CA ILE A 45 4.89 3.64 0.38
C ILE A 45 3.80 2.58 0.35
N ALA A 46 4.09 1.41 0.91
CA ALA A 46 3.22 0.23 0.81
C ALA A 46 2.13 0.19 1.88
N GLY A 47 1.38 1.28 2.06
CA GLY A 47 0.21 1.37 2.93
C GLY A 47 0.50 1.81 4.36
N ASP A 48 -0.58 2.01 5.13
CA ASP A 48 -0.61 2.51 6.50
C ASP A 48 0.19 3.81 6.65
N ILE A 49 -0.19 4.80 5.83
CA ILE A 49 0.38 6.14 5.85
C ILE A 49 0.01 6.83 7.16
N TYR A 50 -1.26 6.76 7.54
CA TYR A 50 -1.77 7.31 8.79
C TYR A 50 -2.11 6.21 9.80
N ASP A 51 -2.05 6.55 11.10
CA ASP A 51 -2.43 5.62 12.18
C ASP A 51 -3.95 5.37 12.22
N ARG A 52 -4.74 6.27 11.64
CA ARG A 52 -6.22 6.23 11.66
C ARG A 52 -6.80 6.75 10.36
N ALA A 53 -7.95 6.22 9.97
CA ALA A 53 -8.71 6.64 8.79
C ALA A 53 -9.08 8.14 8.80
N VAL A 54 -9.19 8.75 10.00
CA VAL A 54 -9.35 10.21 10.19
C VAL A 54 -8.14 10.71 10.97
N PRO A 55 -7.06 11.11 10.27
CA PRO A 55 -5.86 11.64 10.91
C PRO A 55 -6.07 13.04 11.52
N SER A 56 -5.21 13.42 12.46
CA SER A 56 -5.19 14.78 12.98
C SER A 56 -4.63 15.76 11.94
N ALA A 57 -4.92 17.04 12.10
CA ALA A 57 -4.40 18.09 11.20
C ALA A 57 -2.87 18.12 11.18
N GLU A 58 -2.23 17.89 12.33
CA GLU A 58 -0.76 17.83 12.46
C GLU A 58 -0.17 16.65 11.71
N ALA A 59 -0.84 15.46 11.76
CA ALA A 59 -0.42 14.29 11.01
C ALA A 59 -0.52 14.54 9.50
N VAL A 60 -1.62 15.15 9.05
CA VAL A 60 -1.80 15.53 7.63
C VAL A 60 -0.71 16.50 7.19
N ALA A 61 -0.44 17.55 7.98
CA ALA A 61 0.60 18.53 7.66
C ALA A 61 2.01 17.91 7.64
N LEU A 62 2.27 16.89 8.47
CA LEU A 62 3.55 16.20 8.47
C LEU A 62 3.75 15.37 7.19
N VAL A 63 2.73 14.61 6.79
CA VAL A 63 2.78 13.83 5.53
C VAL A 63 2.89 14.76 4.31
N ASP A 64 2.15 15.88 4.30
CA ASP A 64 2.22 16.87 3.23
C ASP A 64 3.66 17.41 3.08
N ARG A 65 4.30 17.84 4.16
CA ARG A 65 5.71 18.32 4.11
C ARG A 65 6.67 17.24 3.58
N PHE A 66 6.48 15.99 4.00
CA PHE A 66 7.30 14.88 3.51
C PHE A 66 7.14 14.66 2.00
N LEU A 67 5.89 14.64 1.52
CA LEU A 67 5.61 14.49 0.08
C LEU A 67 6.11 15.68 -0.74
N VAL A 68 5.92 16.91 -0.25
CA VAL A 68 6.47 18.13 -0.89
C VAL A 68 7.99 18.05 -1.00
N ARG A 69 8.67 17.59 0.06
CA ARG A 69 10.11 17.40 0.04
C ARG A 69 10.55 16.41 -1.04
N LEU A 70 9.93 15.23 -1.10
CA LEU A 70 10.28 14.21 -2.08
C LEU A 70 9.99 14.63 -3.52
N ILE A 71 8.83 15.24 -3.77
CA ILE A 71 8.31 15.46 -5.12
C ILE A 71 8.77 16.81 -5.66
N VAL A 72 8.64 17.90 -4.87
CA VAL A 72 8.90 19.27 -5.35
C VAL A 72 10.38 19.63 -5.20
N HIS A 73 11.01 19.26 -4.07
CA HIS A 73 12.39 19.65 -3.82
C HIS A 73 13.41 18.63 -4.36
N ASP A 74 13.10 17.35 -4.28
CA ASP A 74 14.01 16.27 -4.69
C ASP A 74 13.63 15.64 -6.04
N GLU A 75 12.50 16.07 -6.65
CA GLU A 75 12.01 15.63 -7.96
C GLU A 75 11.85 14.09 -8.07
N ARG A 76 11.48 13.43 -6.96
CA ARG A 76 11.26 11.98 -6.93
C ARG A 76 9.82 11.64 -7.29
N LYS A 77 9.63 10.53 -7.97
CA LYS A 77 8.29 9.96 -8.12
C LYS A 77 7.92 9.21 -6.84
N VAL A 78 6.68 9.40 -6.39
CA VAL A 78 6.17 8.74 -5.20
C VAL A 78 4.95 7.91 -5.56
N LEU A 79 4.96 6.63 -5.22
CA LEU A 79 3.86 5.71 -5.40
C LEU A 79 3.39 5.24 -4.03
N ALA A 80 2.14 5.51 -3.68
CA ALA A 80 1.61 5.15 -2.37
C ALA A 80 0.24 4.49 -2.49
N ILE A 81 -0.01 3.50 -1.65
CA ILE A 81 -1.29 2.80 -1.53
C ILE A 81 -1.90 2.99 -0.16
N ALA A 82 -3.21 2.84 -0.05
CA ALA A 82 -3.88 2.77 1.25
C ALA A 82 -3.63 1.40 1.91
N GLY A 83 -3.34 1.41 3.22
CA GLY A 83 -3.33 0.25 4.08
C GLY A 83 -4.65 0.06 4.81
N ASN A 84 -4.69 -0.83 5.81
CA ASN A 84 -5.91 -1.12 6.56
C ASN A 84 -6.24 -0.08 7.65
N HIS A 85 -5.30 0.80 7.99
CA HIS A 85 -5.53 1.94 8.89
C HIS A 85 -6.00 3.20 8.15
N ASP A 86 -5.69 3.30 6.86
CA ASP A 86 -6.04 4.45 6.02
C ASP A 86 -7.53 4.43 5.62
N SER A 87 -8.06 5.62 5.25
CA SER A 87 -9.30 5.70 4.46
C SER A 87 -8.94 5.70 2.98
N PRO A 88 -9.39 4.70 2.20
CA PRO A 88 -9.12 4.65 0.77
C PRO A 88 -9.52 5.93 0.04
N GLU A 89 -10.70 6.49 0.36
CA GLU A 89 -11.24 7.69 -0.28
C GLU A 89 -10.39 8.92 0.02
N ARG A 90 -9.85 9.04 1.26
CA ARG A 90 -8.99 10.16 1.65
C ARG A 90 -7.62 10.05 0.99
N ILE A 91 -7.04 8.85 0.91
CA ILE A 91 -5.79 8.63 0.18
C ILE A 91 -5.99 8.87 -1.31
N GLY A 92 -7.11 8.45 -1.91
CA GLY A 92 -7.43 8.67 -3.32
C GLY A 92 -7.86 10.11 -3.65
N PHE A 93 -8.10 10.97 -2.64
CA PHE A 93 -8.51 12.33 -2.88
C PHE A 93 -7.48 13.09 -3.74
N THR A 94 -7.93 13.70 -4.82
CA THR A 94 -7.10 14.43 -5.81
C THR A 94 -6.03 13.59 -6.53
N ALA A 95 -6.00 12.26 -6.40
CA ALA A 95 -4.99 11.38 -7.02
C ALA A 95 -4.85 11.63 -8.54
N ASN A 96 -5.97 11.88 -9.24
CA ASN A 96 -5.97 12.17 -10.68
C ASN A 96 -5.28 13.49 -11.05
N ILE A 97 -5.17 14.45 -10.15
CA ILE A 97 -4.45 15.70 -10.34
C ILE A 97 -2.98 15.51 -9.99
N LEU A 98 -2.73 14.84 -8.86
CA LEU A 98 -1.39 14.69 -8.28
C LEU A 98 -0.47 13.79 -9.12
N LYS A 99 -1.02 12.86 -9.89
CA LYS A 99 -0.21 12.00 -10.79
C LYS A 99 0.60 12.79 -11.82
N GLU A 100 0.12 13.96 -12.25
CA GLU A 100 0.83 14.84 -13.18
C GLU A 100 2.09 15.46 -12.55
N LEU A 101 2.16 15.48 -11.21
CA LEU A 101 3.32 15.93 -10.44
C LEU A 101 4.23 14.77 -10.02
N GLY A 102 3.92 13.54 -10.43
CA GLY A 102 4.69 12.35 -10.05
C GLY A 102 4.27 11.71 -8.72
N LEU A 103 3.12 12.13 -8.13
CA LEU A 103 2.53 11.48 -6.97
C LEU A 103 1.36 10.58 -7.39
N HIS A 104 1.59 9.28 -7.35
CA HIS A 104 0.60 8.27 -7.70
C HIS A 104 0.02 7.65 -6.42
N LEU A 105 -1.22 7.99 -6.12
CA LEU A 105 -1.96 7.51 -4.95
C LEU A 105 -3.01 6.49 -5.37
N ARG A 106 -3.09 5.36 -4.68
CA ARG A 106 -4.13 4.36 -4.88
C ARG A 106 -4.81 4.05 -3.55
N GLY A 107 -6.05 4.51 -3.41
CA GLY A 107 -6.91 4.19 -2.26
C GLY A 107 -8.05 3.28 -2.68
N PRO A 108 -9.07 3.76 -3.42
CA PRO A 108 -10.16 2.96 -3.95
C PRO A 108 -9.68 1.94 -5.01
N LEU A 109 -10.51 0.90 -5.26
CA LEU A 109 -10.22 -0.14 -6.25
C LEU A 109 -10.79 0.16 -7.65
N ASP A 110 -11.21 1.38 -7.91
CA ASP A 110 -11.87 1.81 -9.15
C ASP A 110 -10.95 1.82 -10.38
N ASP A 111 -9.64 1.91 -10.18
CA ASP A 111 -8.63 1.80 -11.22
C ASP A 111 -7.46 0.94 -10.76
N LEU A 112 -7.26 -0.23 -11.33
CA LEU A 112 -6.16 -1.15 -11.06
C LEU A 112 -5.07 -1.13 -12.15
N SER A 113 -5.12 -0.18 -13.07
CA SER A 113 -4.08 -0.03 -14.09
C SER A 113 -2.73 0.28 -13.43
N PRO A 114 -1.64 -0.38 -13.84
CA PRO A 114 -0.32 -0.12 -13.29
C PRO A 114 0.20 1.26 -13.69
N VAL A 115 1.03 1.84 -12.85
CA VAL A 115 1.83 3.02 -13.18
C VAL A 115 3.08 2.56 -13.93
N VAL A 116 3.28 3.07 -15.14
CA VAL A 116 4.46 2.74 -15.96
C VAL A 116 5.46 3.86 -15.87
N ILE A 117 6.70 3.53 -15.50
CA ILE A 117 7.81 4.47 -15.38
C ILE A 117 8.99 3.91 -16.18
N ASP A 118 9.54 4.74 -17.07
CA ASP A 118 10.69 4.38 -17.88
C ASP A 118 12.00 4.73 -17.18
N ASP A 119 13.03 3.91 -17.41
CA ASP A 119 14.43 4.21 -17.11
C ASP A 119 15.32 3.86 -18.31
N ALA A 120 16.64 3.91 -18.13
CA ALA A 120 17.61 3.61 -19.20
C ALA A 120 17.50 2.18 -19.75
N ASP A 121 16.93 1.25 -18.97
CA ASP A 121 16.77 -0.17 -19.31
C ASP A 121 15.35 -0.52 -19.82
N GLY A 122 14.49 0.49 -20.01
CA GLY A 122 13.11 0.37 -20.51
C GLY A 122 12.04 0.59 -19.45
N SER A 123 10.83 0.08 -19.69
CA SER A 123 9.66 0.32 -18.84
C SER A 123 9.61 -0.61 -17.62
N VAL A 124 9.18 -0.06 -16.49
CA VAL A 124 8.79 -0.79 -15.28
C VAL A 124 7.33 -0.51 -14.96
N ALA A 125 6.51 -1.56 -14.84
CA ALA A 125 5.12 -1.43 -14.42
C ALA A 125 5.00 -1.65 -12.91
N PHE A 126 4.48 -0.64 -12.21
CA PHE A 126 4.17 -0.68 -10.79
C PHE A 126 2.69 -0.96 -10.59
N HIS A 127 2.37 -2.13 -10.07
CA HIS A 127 1.02 -2.58 -9.77
C HIS A 127 0.68 -2.18 -8.33
N LEU A 128 -0.16 -1.15 -8.18
CA LEU A 128 -0.55 -0.61 -6.90
C LEU A 128 -1.79 -1.34 -6.39
N LEU A 129 -1.61 -2.20 -5.38
CA LEU A 129 -2.60 -3.12 -4.83
C LEU A 129 -2.88 -2.73 -3.36
N PRO A 130 -3.79 -1.77 -3.10
CA PRO A 130 -4.09 -1.33 -1.75
C PRO A 130 -4.69 -2.46 -0.90
N TYR A 131 -4.75 -2.27 0.41
CA TYR A 131 -5.48 -3.17 1.27
C TYR A 131 -6.93 -3.27 0.79
N ALA A 132 -7.38 -4.49 0.53
CA ALA A 132 -8.72 -4.74 0.07
C ALA A 132 -9.51 -5.51 1.13
N ASP A 133 -10.50 -4.87 1.73
CA ASP A 133 -11.54 -5.59 2.44
C ASP A 133 -12.22 -6.58 1.50
N VAL A 134 -12.55 -7.77 2.02
CA VAL A 134 -13.14 -8.86 1.22
C VAL A 134 -14.46 -8.44 0.57
N ALA A 135 -15.28 -7.63 1.25
CA ALA A 135 -16.55 -7.15 0.71
C ALA A 135 -16.31 -6.15 -0.43
N VAL A 136 -15.34 -5.25 -0.29
CA VAL A 136 -14.97 -4.27 -1.32
C VAL A 136 -14.43 -4.98 -2.56
N ALA A 137 -13.53 -5.97 -2.38
CA ALA A 137 -12.98 -6.75 -3.49
C ALA A 137 -14.06 -7.57 -4.21
N ARG A 138 -15.03 -8.11 -3.47
CA ARG A 138 -16.19 -8.83 -4.05
C ARG A 138 -17.04 -7.90 -4.90
N HIS A 139 -17.35 -6.72 -4.39
CA HIS A 139 -18.11 -5.72 -5.13
C HIS A 139 -17.41 -5.29 -6.43
N HIS A 140 -16.11 -5.04 -6.36
CA HIS A 140 -15.29 -4.76 -7.55
C HIS A 140 -15.34 -5.92 -8.56
N ALA A 141 -15.26 -7.19 -8.12
CA ALA A 141 -15.30 -8.36 -9.00
C ALA A 141 -16.65 -8.53 -9.71
N GLN A 142 -17.73 -8.07 -9.11
CA GLN A 142 -19.08 -8.12 -9.71
C GLN A 142 -19.31 -7.06 -10.79
N GLY A 143 -18.30 -6.22 -11.08
CA GLY A 143 -18.40 -5.22 -12.15
C GLY A 143 -19.28 -4.02 -11.80
N ALA A 144 -19.55 -3.79 -10.54
CA ALA A 144 -20.26 -2.61 -10.07
C ALA A 144 -19.37 -1.35 -10.17
N THR A 145 -18.94 -1.05 -11.40
CA THR A 145 -18.34 0.24 -11.80
C THR A 145 -19.47 1.20 -12.12
N GLY A 146 -20.11 1.74 -11.13
CA GLY A 146 -21.19 2.71 -11.35
C GLY A 146 -21.41 3.51 -10.08
N GLY A 147 -21.15 4.80 -10.18
CA GLY A 147 -21.23 5.73 -9.07
C GLY A 147 -22.51 5.60 -8.25
N GLY A 148 -22.32 5.70 -6.95
CA GLY A 148 -23.26 6.21 -5.99
C GLY A 148 -24.68 5.67 -6.07
N THR A 149 -24.94 4.53 -5.47
CA THR A 149 -26.19 4.31 -4.73
C THR A 149 -25.86 3.44 -3.53
N ASP A 150 -26.31 3.89 -2.35
CA ASP A 150 -26.36 3.14 -1.09
C ASP A 150 -27.27 1.90 -1.23
N THR A 151 -26.85 0.92 -2.01
CA THR A 151 -27.51 -0.37 -2.00
C THR A 151 -26.83 -1.20 -0.92
N PRO A 152 -27.52 -1.64 0.13
CA PRO A 152 -26.96 -2.55 1.12
C PRO A 152 -26.46 -3.79 0.35
N VAL A 153 -25.19 -4.14 0.56
CA VAL A 153 -24.64 -5.40 0.03
C VAL A 153 -25.50 -6.54 0.59
N GLY A 154 -26.35 -7.12 -0.26
CA GLY A 154 -27.20 -8.21 0.13
C GLY A 154 -26.36 -9.40 0.60
N THR A 155 -26.72 -10.02 1.71
CA THR A 155 -26.05 -11.20 2.26
C THR A 155 -26.08 -12.40 1.31
N ASP A 156 -27.00 -12.40 0.35
CA ASP A 156 -27.26 -13.51 -0.58
C ASP A 156 -26.14 -13.72 -1.60
N ASP A 157 -25.43 -12.65 -2.00
CA ASP A 157 -24.32 -12.73 -2.97
C ASP A 157 -23.05 -13.39 -2.39
N ALA A 158 -22.95 -13.48 -1.08
CA ALA A 158 -21.78 -14.10 -0.43
C ALA A 158 -21.75 -15.63 -0.62
N GLU A 159 -22.88 -16.28 -0.92
CA GLU A 159 -22.98 -17.72 -1.11
C GLU A 159 -22.81 -18.18 -2.56
N ALA A 160 -22.73 -17.25 -3.52
CA ALA A 160 -22.57 -17.56 -4.94
C ALA A 160 -21.29 -18.37 -5.20
N PRO A 161 -21.29 -19.37 -6.10
CA PRO A 161 -20.08 -20.07 -6.50
C PRO A 161 -19.06 -19.10 -7.07
N GLY A 162 -17.81 -19.15 -6.56
CA GLY A 162 -16.73 -18.26 -6.99
C GLY A 162 -16.71 -16.88 -6.30
N ALA A 163 -17.60 -16.61 -5.35
CA ALA A 163 -17.57 -15.36 -4.59
C ALA A 163 -16.26 -15.20 -3.80
N ILE A 164 -15.71 -13.99 -3.77
CA ILE A 164 -14.53 -13.63 -2.96
C ILE A 164 -14.93 -13.68 -1.48
N ARG A 165 -14.30 -14.58 -0.70
CA ARG A 165 -14.62 -14.81 0.73
C ARG A 165 -13.43 -14.69 1.66
N THR A 166 -12.21 -14.58 1.12
CA THR A 166 -10.97 -14.52 1.88
C THR A 166 -10.06 -13.43 1.33
N HIS A 167 -9.13 -12.93 2.13
CA HIS A 167 -8.11 -11.99 1.67
C HIS A 167 -7.21 -12.60 0.57
N GLN A 168 -6.96 -13.92 0.63
CA GLN A 168 -6.29 -14.64 -0.46
C GLN A 168 -7.04 -14.48 -1.79
N ALA A 169 -8.35 -14.70 -1.80
CA ALA A 169 -9.17 -14.56 -3.02
C ALA A 169 -9.24 -13.09 -3.48
N ALA A 170 -9.37 -12.16 -2.53
CA ALA A 170 -9.37 -10.72 -2.81
C ALA A 170 -8.06 -10.29 -3.46
N MET A 171 -6.92 -10.59 -2.86
CA MET A 171 -5.61 -10.22 -3.41
C MET A 171 -5.34 -10.90 -4.75
N SER A 172 -5.72 -12.18 -4.92
CA SER A 172 -5.60 -12.88 -6.20
C SER A 172 -6.41 -12.20 -7.31
N HIS A 173 -7.61 -11.71 -6.98
CA HIS A 173 -8.45 -10.94 -7.89
C HIS A 173 -7.78 -9.62 -8.30
N LEU A 174 -7.28 -8.84 -7.34
CA LEU A 174 -6.61 -7.57 -7.60
C LEU A 174 -5.35 -7.76 -8.48
N VAL A 175 -4.54 -8.78 -8.18
CA VAL A 175 -3.37 -9.12 -8.99
C VAL A 175 -3.78 -9.44 -10.42
N ALA A 176 -4.78 -10.31 -10.61
CA ALA A 176 -5.24 -10.70 -11.93
C ALA A 176 -5.81 -9.51 -12.73
N ALA A 177 -6.65 -8.69 -12.09
CA ALA A 177 -7.23 -7.50 -12.70
C ALA A 177 -6.17 -6.46 -13.09
N SER A 178 -5.19 -6.19 -12.20
CA SER A 178 -4.11 -5.25 -12.47
C SER A 178 -3.18 -5.74 -13.58
N LEU A 179 -2.86 -7.03 -13.64
CA LEU A 179 -2.07 -7.60 -14.74
C LEU A 179 -2.82 -7.53 -16.07
N ALA A 180 -4.13 -7.75 -16.06
CA ALA A 180 -4.96 -7.64 -17.27
C ALA A 180 -5.11 -6.21 -17.80
N ALA A 181 -5.11 -5.22 -16.89
CA ALA A 181 -5.21 -3.79 -17.23
C ALA A 181 -3.88 -3.18 -17.70
N GLY A 182 -2.77 -3.86 -17.48
CA GLY A 182 -1.43 -3.34 -17.75
C GLY A 182 -0.85 -3.73 -19.12
N PRO A 183 0.16 -2.99 -19.59
CA PRO A 183 0.91 -3.37 -20.79
C PRO A 183 1.78 -4.61 -20.52
N ALA A 184 2.11 -5.33 -21.58
CA ALA A 184 3.09 -6.42 -21.54
C ALA A 184 4.49 -5.84 -21.43
N VAL A 185 4.99 -5.62 -20.22
CA VAL A 185 6.37 -5.18 -19.95
C VAL A 185 7.17 -6.28 -19.26
N ALA A 186 8.48 -6.27 -19.43
CA ALA A 186 9.37 -7.28 -18.88
C ALA A 186 9.61 -7.14 -17.38
N ARG A 187 9.50 -5.90 -16.85
CA ARG A 187 9.79 -5.60 -15.44
C ARG A 187 8.53 -5.17 -14.71
N ARG A 188 8.15 -5.91 -13.66
CA ARG A 188 6.93 -5.69 -12.88
C ARG A 188 7.22 -5.64 -11.40
N VAL A 189 6.72 -4.60 -10.75
CA VAL A 189 6.79 -4.42 -9.29
C VAL A 189 5.38 -4.41 -8.73
N ALA A 190 5.09 -5.27 -7.74
CA ALA A 190 3.87 -5.15 -6.96
C ALA A 190 4.14 -4.29 -5.73
N VAL A 191 3.20 -3.39 -5.43
CA VAL A 191 3.12 -2.66 -4.16
C VAL A 191 1.84 -3.11 -3.50
N ALA A 192 1.92 -3.83 -2.38
CA ALA A 192 0.75 -4.45 -1.77
C ALA A 192 0.75 -4.27 -0.25
N HIS A 193 -0.45 -4.17 0.33
CA HIS A 193 -0.64 -4.15 1.78
C HIS A 193 -1.46 -5.38 2.18
N ALA A 194 -0.79 -6.41 2.70
CA ALA A 194 -1.40 -7.69 3.02
C ALA A 194 -0.55 -8.50 4.01
N PHE A 195 -1.21 -9.38 4.77
CA PHE A 195 -0.53 -10.37 5.59
C PHE A 195 -0.19 -11.61 4.75
N VAL A 196 1.10 -11.85 4.52
CA VAL A 196 1.58 -13.01 3.75
C VAL A 196 1.90 -14.17 4.68
N ILE A 197 1.49 -15.37 4.31
CA ILE A 197 1.68 -16.61 5.09
C ILE A 197 3.14 -16.79 5.50
N GLY A 198 3.35 -17.10 6.78
CA GLY A 198 4.68 -17.29 7.35
C GLY A 198 5.38 -16.01 7.79
N GLY A 199 4.72 -14.85 7.68
CA GLY A 199 5.20 -13.60 8.25
C GLY A 199 5.20 -13.63 9.77
N THR A 200 6.23 -13.03 10.38
CA THR A 200 6.32 -12.86 11.83
C THR A 200 5.65 -11.55 12.21
N VAL A 201 4.57 -11.64 12.98
CA VAL A 201 3.86 -10.48 13.54
C VAL A 201 4.63 -9.90 14.73
N SER A 202 4.43 -8.63 15.02
CA SER A 202 4.82 -7.98 16.27
C SER A 202 3.57 -7.62 17.10
N ASP A 203 3.75 -7.18 18.33
CA ASP A 203 2.62 -6.81 19.23
C ASP A 203 1.88 -5.52 18.78
N THR A 204 2.21 -4.97 17.63
CA THR A 204 1.74 -3.65 17.18
C THR A 204 0.81 -3.69 15.99
N GLU A 205 0.74 -4.83 15.29
CA GLU A 205 -0.24 -5.04 14.23
C GLU A 205 -1.63 -5.32 14.82
N ARG A 206 -2.67 -4.89 14.11
CA ARG A 206 -4.04 -5.28 14.44
C ARG A 206 -4.26 -6.73 14.05
N ASP A 207 -4.80 -7.53 14.98
CA ASP A 207 -5.35 -8.85 14.66
C ASP A 207 -6.50 -8.69 13.66
N LEU A 208 -6.23 -8.97 12.38
CA LEU A 208 -7.23 -8.88 11.30
C LEU A 208 -8.05 -10.15 11.13
N SER A 209 -7.72 -11.24 11.83
CA SER A 209 -8.47 -12.47 11.67
C SER A 209 -8.51 -13.39 12.88
N VAL A 210 -9.67 -14.01 13.01
CA VAL A 210 -9.85 -15.28 13.73
C VAL A 210 -9.68 -16.40 12.69
N GLY A 211 -8.66 -17.25 12.82
CA GLY A 211 -8.56 -18.47 12.04
C GLY A 211 -7.90 -18.40 10.65
N GLY A 212 -6.92 -17.51 10.39
CA GLY A 212 -6.12 -17.54 9.15
C GLY A 212 -6.82 -17.01 7.88
N ALA A 213 -8.02 -16.47 7.98
CA ALA A 213 -8.78 -15.96 6.82
C ALA A 213 -8.18 -14.71 6.17
N SER A 214 -7.22 -14.06 6.84
CA SER A 214 -6.54 -12.84 6.34
C SER A 214 -5.23 -13.10 5.62
N GLU A 215 -4.76 -14.35 5.56
CA GLU A 215 -3.44 -14.68 5.02
C GLU A 215 -3.47 -14.79 3.49
N VAL A 216 -2.37 -14.32 2.86
CA VAL A 216 -2.14 -14.38 1.41
C VAL A 216 -0.89 -15.21 1.12
N ALA A 217 -1.00 -16.18 0.20
CA ALA A 217 0.15 -16.98 -0.20
C ALA A 217 1.15 -16.18 -1.06
N THR A 218 2.45 -16.41 -0.87
CA THR A 218 3.52 -15.78 -1.67
C THR A 218 3.38 -16.05 -3.17
N GLU A 219 2.83 -17.19 -3.55
CA GLU A 219 2.58 -17.60 -4.94
C GLU A 219 1.66 -16.64 -5.69
N THR A 220 0.81 -15.92 -4.98
CA THR A 220 -0.05 -14.85 -5.54
C THR A 220 0.77 -13.81 -6.30
N PHE A 221 1.99 -13.58 -5.85
CA PHE A 221 2.89 -12.56 -6.39
C PHE A 221 3.95 -13.10 -7.37
N LYS A 222 3.79 -14.34 -7.86
CA LYS A 222 4.81 -14.99 -8.72
C LYS A 222 5.12 -14.25 -10.04
N ALA A 223 4.19 -13.43 -10.53
CA ALA A 223 4.32 -12.69 -11.79
C ALA A 223 5.18 -11.41 -11.67
N PHE A 224 5.66 -11.07 -10.47
CA PHE A 224 6.39 -9.85 -10.21
C PHE A 224 7.88 -10.10 -9.94
N ASP A 225 8.74 -9.19 -10.40
CA ASP A 225 10.19 -9.25 -10.19
C ASP A 225 10.57 -8.74 -8.79
N TYR A 226 9.75 -7.82 -8.24
CA TYR A 226 9.84 -7.34 -6.86
C TYR A 226 8.44 -7.12 -6.27
N VAL A 227 8.29 -7.41 -4.98
CA VAL A 227 7.05 -7.22 -4.23
C VAL A 227 7.35 -6.41 -2.98
N ALA A 228 6.90 -5.17 -2.99
CA ALA A 228 6.97 -4.24 -1.88
C ALA A 228 5.74 -4.43 -0.99
N LEU A 229 5.90 -5.06 0.17
CA LEU A 229 4.83 -5.35 1.12
C LEU A 229 4.83 -4.36 2.28
N GLY A 230 3.65 -3.94 2.70
CA GLY A 230 3.34 -3.34 4.00
C GLY A 230 2.37 -4.22 4.79
N HIS A 231 2.09 -3.84 6.02
CA HIS A 231 1.25 -4.46 7.03
C HIS A 231 2.03 -5.02 8.22
N LEU A 232 3.15 -5.70 8.01
CA LEU A 232 3.97 -6.20 9.10
C LEU A 232 5.09 -5.21 9.46
N HIS A 233 5.15 -4.80 10.73
CA HIS A 233 6.06 -3.77 11.21
C HIS A 233 7.51 -4.24 11.33
N ARG A 234 7.75 -5.55 11.22
CA ARG A 234 9.10 -6.11 11.21
C ARG A 234 9.59 -6.28 9.77
N ALA A 235 10.73 -5.66 9.44
CA ALA A 235 11.40 -5.88 8.17
C ALA A 235 11.77 -7.36 8.00
N GLN A 236 11.25 -7.99 6.95
CA GLN A 236 11.46 -9.43 6.70
C GLN A 236 11.24 -9.79 5.24
N ARG A 237 11.82 -10.93 4.86
CA ARG A 237 11.67 -11.54 3.56
C ARG A 237 10.67 -12.69 3.63
N MET A 238 9.84 -12.83 2.59
CA MET A 238 8.82 -13.88 2.50
C MET A 238 9.20 -14.89 1.42
N GLY A 239 9.81 -16.00 1.84
CA GLY A 239 10.27 -17.05 0.92
C GLY A 239 11.40 -16.59 0.03
N ALA A 240 11.12 -15.92 -1.07
CA ALA A 240 12.10 -15.41 -2.02
C ALA A 240 12.61 -14.01 -1.65
N ASP A 241 13.85 -13.67 -2.05
CA ASP A 241 14.46 -12.35 -1.78
C ASP A 241 13.71 -11.18 -2.41
N ARG A 242 12.94 -11.45 -3.46
CA ARG A 242 12.13 -10.45 -4.16
C ARG A 242 10.83 -10.06 -3.46
N VAL A 243 10.38 -10.80 -2.42
CA VAL A 243 9.14 -10.52 -1.67
C VAL A 243 9.51 -10.05 -0.28
N ARG A 244 9.27 -8.77 0.02
CA ARG A 244 9.79 -8.14 1.24
C ARG A 244 8.79 -7.22 1.90
N TYR A 245 8.74 -7.29 3.22
CA TYR A 245 8.26 -6.22 4.08
C TYR A 245 9.41 -5.26 4.40
N SER A 246 9.18 -3.95 4.25
CA SER A 246 10.11 -2.93 4.74
C SER A 246 10.11 -2.83 6.26
N GLY A 247 8.99 -3.17 6.87
CA GLY A 247 8.70 -2.85 8.26
C GLY A 247 8.39 -1.37 8.46
N SER A 248 7.99 -1.01 9.68
CA SER A 248 7.74 0.37 10.07
C SER A 248 9.04 1.13 10.32
N PRO A 249 9.10 2.46 10.02
CA PRO A 249 10.30 3.27 10.26
C PRO A 249 10.64 3.43 11.74
N LEU A 250 9.63 3.35 12.61
CA LEU A 250 9.78 3.44 14.06
C LEU A 250 9.26 2.17 14.74
N LYS A 251 9.83 1.87 15.90
CA LYS A 251 9.29 0.83 16.77
C LYS A 251 8.06 1.35 17.50
N TYR A 252 6.88 0.83 17.16
CA TYR A 252 5.59 1.24 17.73
C TYR A 252 5.17 0.44 18.98
N SER A 253 6.12 -0.19 19.67
CA SER A 253 5.90 -0.93 20.91
C SER A 253 6.98 -0.62 21.93
N LEU A 254 6.60 -0.63 23.21
CA LEU A 254 7.53 -0.49 24.36
C LEU A 254 8.03 -1.85 24.88
N LYS A 255 7.63 -2.96 24.27
CA LYS A 255 8.06 -4.32 24.64
C LYS A 255 9.26 -4.79 23.85
#